data_6c56d5f28214c3f99645f1a495dbde23
#
_entry.id   6c56d5f28214c3f99645f1a495dbde23
#
_cell.length_a   1.000
_cell.length_b   1.000
_cell.length_c   1.000
_cell.angle_alpha   90.00
_cell.angle_beta   90.00
_cell.angle_gamma   90.00
#
_symmetry.space_group_name_H-M   'P 1'
#
loop_
_entity.id
_entity.type
_entity.pdbx_description
1 polymer ?
#
loop_
_entity_poly.entity_id
_entity_poly.type
_entity_poly.pdbx_seq_one_letter_code
_entity_poly.pdbx_strand_id
1 'polypeptide(L)'
;DCAYLNNTVPFAFAFALYNKVGSINLFGIDFSYRGNLHFAEAGKACCEFWLSKCIERGMTVNVAARSGLLDTDCPIEKRVYGYHRLDDPDIIILDDQKTYHQVKLSEYNEMMQEEKLKNITEIRTVLDTPPEAKRY
;
A
#
# COMPACT_ATOMS: atom_id res chain seq x y z
N ASP A 1 13.47 -24.46 10.07
CA ASP A 1 14.18 -23.46 9.25
C ASP A 1 13.16 -22.65 8.45
N CYS A 2 13.21 -21.33 8.54
CA CYS A 2 12.33 -20.44 7.83
C CYS A 2 13.13 -19.65 6.77
N ALA A 3 12.84 -19.91 5.49
CA ALA A 3 13.47 -19.23 4.36
C ALA A 3 12.63 -18.04 3.84
N TYR A 4 11.85 -17.40 4.71
CA TYR A 4 11.00 -16.28 4.35
C TYR A 4 11.83 -15.00 4.18
N LEU A 5 12.38 -14.81 2.99
CA LEU A 5 13.26 -13.70 2.59
C LEU A 5 12.90 -13.30 1.17
N ASN A 6 12.05 -12.29 1.00
CA ASN A 6 11.54 -11.89 -0.32
C ASN A 6 12.16 -10.61 -0.88
N ASN A 7 12.98 -9.91 -0.11
CA ASN A 7 13.72 -8.73 -0.57
C ASN A 7 15.00 -8.54 0.26
N THR A 8 15.82 -7.55 -0.10
CA THR A 8 17.16 -7.34 0.50
C THR A 8 17.11 -6.90 1.97
N VAL A 9 16.07 -6.19 2.38
CA VAL A 9 15.97 -5.65 3.74
C VAL A 9 15.87 -6.74 4.81
N PRO A 10 14.98 -7.74 4.69
CA PRO A 10 14.96 -8.89 5.62
C PRO A 10 16.27 -9.66 5.68
N PHE A 11 17.04 -9.73 4.57
CA PHE A 11 18.38 -10.33 4.62
C PHE A 11 19.30 -9.57 5.55
N ALA A 12 19.25 -8.23 5.53
CA ALA A 12 20.05 -7.41 6.44
C ALA A 12 19.65 -7.64 7.90
N PHE A 13 18.35 -7.81 8.18
CA PHE A 13 17.87 -8.13 9.53
C PHE A 13 18.33 -9.52 9.98
N ALA A 14 18.21 -10.53 9.13
CA ALA A 14 18.69 -11.88 9.41
C ALA A 14 20.20 -11.89 9.66
N PHE A 15 20.96 -11.12 8.88
CA PHE A 15 22.39 -10.96 9.06
C PHE A 15 22.77 -10.26 10.37
N ALA A 16 22.05 -9.19 10.73
CA ALA A 16 22.24 -8.50 12.00
C ALA A 16 21.93 -9.44 13.19
N LEU A 17 20.86 -10.23 13.07
CA LEU A 17 20.50 -11.22 14.07
C LEU A 17 21.56 -12.32 14.22
N TYR A 18 22.07 -12.84 13.09
CA TYR A 18 23.13 -13.82 13.09
C TYR A 18 24.41 -13.31 13.78
N ASN A 19 24.77 -12.05 13.54
CA ASN A 19 25.94 -11.41 14.16
C ASN A 19 25.67 -10.88 15.57
N LYS A 20 24.50 -11.13 16.15
CA LYS A 20 24.12 -10.70 17.51
C LYS A 20 24.28 -9.19 17.73
N VAL A 21 23.89 -8.40 16.74
CA VAL A 21 23.92 -6.94 16.82
C VAL A 21 22.94 -6.49 17.91
N GLY A 22 23.36 -5.55 18.75
CA GLY A 22 22.54 -5.11 19.91
C GLY A 22 21.46 -4.11 19.53
N SER A 23 21.65 -3.33 18.45
CA SER A 23 20.66 -2.34 17.98
C SER A 23 20.73 -2.12 16.48
N ILE A 24 19.58 -1.80 15.87
CA ILE A 24 19.47 -1.38 14.48
C ILE A 24 18.62 -0.11 14.37
N ASN A 25 19.01 0.78 13.47
CA ASN A 25 18.28 1.99 13.15
C ASN A 25 17.89 1.97 11.68
N LEU A 26 16.60 2.14 11.40
CA LEU A 26 16.01 2.00 10.07
C LEU A 26 15.58 3.35 9.53
N PHE A 27 16.21 3.78 8.44
CA PHE A 27 15.92 5.02 7.74
C PHE A 27 15.64 4.75 6.26
N GLY A 28 14.64 5.40 5.69
CA GLY A 28 14.30 5.25 4.28
C GLY A 28 13.71 3.88 3.91
N ILE A 29 13.16 3.16 4.89
CA ILE A 29 12.49 1.87 4.69
C ILE A 29 11.04 2.07 5.08
N ASP A 30 10.23 2.50 4.12
CA ASP A 30 8.83 2.88 4.35
C ASP A 30 7.80 1.99 3.65
N PHE A 31 8.22 1.24 2.61
CA PHE A 31 7.34 0.40 1.79
C PHE A 31 6.14 1.14 1.19
N SER A 32 6.29 2.40 0.85
CA SER A 32 5.28 3.23 0.21
C SER A 32 5.47 3.28 -1.31
N TYR A 33 5.31 2.16 -1.99
CA TYR A 33 5.45 2.08 -3.45
C TYR A 33 4.15 2.45 -4.15
N ARG A 34 4.10 3.64 -4.74
CA ARG A 34 2.98 4.03 -5.60
C ARG A 34 2.94 3.11 -6.83
N GLY A 35 1.78 2.55 -7.11
CA GLY A 35 1.56 1.70 -8.28
C GLY A 35 1.95 0.23 -8.13
N ASN A 36 2.50 -0.20 -6.98
CA ASN A 36 2.77 -1.61 -6.72
C ASN A 36 2.54 -1.99 -5.25
N LEU A 37 1.29 -1.93 -4.85
CA LEU A 37 0.89 -2.13 -3.46
C LEU A 37 1.16 -3.55 -2.98
N HIS A 38 0.88 -4.56 -3.79
CA HIS A 38 1.12 -5.95 -3.42
C HIS A 38 2.60 -6.23 -3.13
N PHE A 39 3.48 -5.62 -3.92
CA PHE A 39 4.91 -5.74 -3.66
C PHE A 39 5.31 -5.04 -2.36
N ALA A 40 4.76 -3.86 -2.11
CA ALA A 40 4.99 -3.11 -0.89
C ALA A 40 4.51 -3.88 0.35
N GLU A 41 3.29 -4.39 0.33
CA GLU A 41 2.71 -5.17 1.43
C GLU A 41 3.46 -6.47 1.70
N ALA A 42 3.81 -7.22 0.64
CA ALA A 42 4.59 -8.45 0.77
C ALA A 42 5.99 -8.17 1.35
N GLY A 43 6.64 -7.10 0.92
CA GLY A 43 7.93 -6.66 1.43
C GLY A 43 7.85 -6.23 2.89
N LYS A 44 6.83 -5.42 3.24
CA LYS A 44 6.56 -4.98 4.61
C LYS A 44 6.35 -6.17 5.54
N ALA A 45 5.48 -7.09 5.19
CA ALA A 45 5.19 -8.28 5.99
C ALA A 45 6.44 -9.12 6.27
N CYS A 46 7.28 -9.32 5.26
CA CYS A 46 8.53 -10.04 5.40
C CYS A 46 9.52 -9.29 6.33
N CYS A 47 9.61 -7.97 6.21
CA CYS A 47 10.44 -7.15 7.09
C CYS A 47 9.96 -7.22 8.54
N GLU A 48 8.66 -7.06 8.78
CA GLU A 48 8.08 -7.08 10.12
C GLU A 48 8.23 -8.46 10.79
N PHE A 49 8.14 -9.55 10.02
CA PHE A 49 8.46 -10.89 10.51
C PHE A 49 9.89 -10.96 11.06
N TRP A 50 10.89 -10.48 10.32
CA TRP A 50 12.27 -10.52 10.77
C TRP A 50 12.58 -9.51 11.87
N LEU A 51 11.94 -8.33 11.85
CA LEU A 51 12.03 -7.37 12.94
C LEU A 51 11.48 -7.94 14.23
N SER A 52 10.37 -8.68 14.20
CA SER A 52 9.84 -9.36 15.40
C SER A 52 10.84 -10.36 15.96
N LYS A 53 11.57 -11.09 15.12
CA LYS A 53 12.63 -11.99 15.56
C LYS A 53 13.82 -11.27 16.18
N CYS A 54 14.18 -10.10 15.64
CA CYS A 54 15.22 -9.26 16.23
C CYS A 54 14.82 -8.77 17.62
N ILE A 55 13.60 -8.25 17.77
CA ILE A 55 13.06 -7.76 19.04
C ILE A 55 12.95 -8.89 20.07
N GLU A 56 12.44 -10.06 19.68
CA GLU A 56 12.33 -11.24 20.53
C GLU A 56 13.69 -11.66 21.10
N ARG A 57 14.77 -11.46 20.34
CA ARG A 57 16.15 -11.76 20.77
C ARG A 57 16.82 -10.62 21.55
N GLY A 58 16.05 -9.60 21.93
CA GLY A 58 16.51 -8.47 22.75
C GLY A 58 17.24 -7.38 21.97
N MET A 59 17.17 -7.38 20.63
CA MET A 59 17.75 -6.32 19.80
C MET A 59 16.87 -5.06 19.91
N THR A 60 17.49 -3.90 20.11
CA THR A 60 16.80 -2.61 20.02
C THR A 60 16.57 -2.24 18.57
N VAL A 61 15.32 -2.04 18.18
CA VAL A 61 14.92 -1.64 16.82
C VAL A 61 14.36 -0.24 16.86
N ASN A 62 14.98 0.68 16.13
CA ASN A 62 14.50 2.06 15.95
C ASN A 62 14.06 2.26 14.50
N VAL A 63 12.80 2.61 14.31
CA VAL A 63 12.21 2.87 13.00
C VAL A 63 11.93 4.36 12.87
N ALA A 64 12.26 4.96 11.72
CA ALA A 64 12.00 6.38 11.46
C ALA A 64 10.50 6.69 11.55
N ALA A 65 10.15 7.86 12.10
CA ALA A 65 8.78 8.27 12.42
C ALA A 65 7.82 8.36 11.21
N ARG A 66 8.34 8.37 9.98
CA ARG A 66 7.53 8.40 8.76
C ARG A 66 7.46 7.04 8.04
N SER A 67 7.98 6.00 8.67
CA SER A 67 7.93 4.67 8.09
C SER A 67 6.60 4.01 8.39
N GLY A 68 6.03 3.34 7.40
CA GLY A 68 4.88 2.46 7.60
C GLY A 68 5.20 1.15 8.33
N LEU A 69 6.50 0.84 8.56
CA LEU A 69 6.90 -0.32 9.34
C LEU A 69 6.46 -0.17 10.79
N LEU A 70 5.85 -1.22 11.33
CA LEU A 70 5.34 -1.27 12.72
C LEU A 70 4.38 -0.10 13.03
N ASP A 71 3.76 0.46 12.00
CA ASP A 71 2.85 1.62 12.10
C ASP A 71 3.46 2.86 12.81
N THR A 72 4.78 3.06 12.66
CA THR A 72 5.46 4.19 13.30
C THR A 72 5.08 5.55 12.71
N ASP A 73 4.45 5.58 11.54
CA ASP A 73 3.85 6.75 10.91
C ASP A 73 2.54 7.22 11.58
N CYS A 74 1.99 6.43 12.49
CA CYS A 74 0.76 6.74 13.19
C CYS A 74 0.97 6.77 14.72
N PRO A 75 0.50 7.81 15.43
CA PRO A 75 0.51 7.86 16.89
C PRO A 75 -0.21 6.65 17.52
N ILE A 76 0.32 6.14 18.62
CA ILE A 76 -0.21 4.92 19.29
C ILE A 76 -1.69 5.08 19.64
N GLU A 77 -2.11 6.27 20.06
CA GLU A 77 -3.49 6.58 20.47
C GLU A 77 -4.49 6.45 19.30
N LYS A 78 -4.00 6.55 18.08
CA LYS A 78 -4.81 6.45 16.85
C LYS A 78 -4.80 5.06 16.22
N ARG A 79 -3.99 4.12 16.73
CA ARG A 79 -3.85 2.77 16.17
C ARG A 79 -4.97 1.86 16.68
N VAL A 80 -6.13 1.91 16.04
CA VAL A 80 -7.28 1.07 16.43
C VAL A 80 -7.52 0.00 15.36
N TYR A 81 -6.96 -1.19 15.55
CA TYR A 81 -7.16 -2.35 14.65
C TYR A 81 -6.88 -2.08 13.17
N GLY A 82 -6.03 -1.11 12.84
CA GLY A 82 -5.80 -0.68 11.46
C GLY A 82 -6.81 0.34 10.92
N TYR A 83 -7.86 0.66 11.65
CA TYR A 83 -8.86 1.66 11.25
C TYR A 83 -8.30 3.08 11.13
N HIS A 84 -7.17 3.36 11.76
CA HIS A 84 -6.45 4.62 11.60
C HIS A 84 -6.06 4.91 10.14
N ARG A 85 -5.99 3.88 9.30
CA ARG A 85 -5.71 4.03 7.86
C ARG A 85 -6.94 4.41 7.05
N LEU A 86 -8.12 4.45 7.68
CA LEU A 86 -9.37 4.84 7.04
C LEU A 86 -9.72 6.32 7.27
N ASP A 87 -9.05 7.00 8.21
CA ASP A 87 -9.36 8.39 8.58
C ASP A 87 -8.98 9.40 7.47
N ASP A 88 -7.96 9.08 6.66
CA ASP A 88 -7.61 9.80 5.43
C ASP A 88 -7.27 8.75 4.36
N PRO A 89 -8.27 8.01 3.89
CA PRO A 89 -8.02 6.86 3.05
C PRO A 89 -7.57 7.28 1.67
N ASP A 90 -6.37 6.91 1.33
CA ASP A 90 -6.01 6.76 -0.07
C ASP A 90 -6.80 5.57 -0.61
N ILE A 91 -7.58 5.79 -1.65
CA ILE A 91 -8.34 4.74 -2.30
C ILE A 91 -7.50 4.13 -3.41
N ILE A 92 -7.50 2.80 -3.44
CA ILE A 92 -6.86 2.07 -4.52
C ILE A 92 -7.90 1.79 -5.58
N ILE A 93 -7.67 2.30 -6.78
CA ILE A 93 -8.50 2.04 -7.95
C ILE A 93 -7.78 1.01 -8.82
N LEU A 94 -8.51 -0.03 -9.19
CA LEU A 94 -8.07 -0.97 -10.20
C LEU A 94 -8.59 -0.50 -11.56
N ASP A 95 -7.69 -0.17 -12.47
CA ASP A 95 -8.03 0.17 -13.85
C ASP A 95 -8.25 -1.09 -14.72
N ASP A 96 -8.69 -0.87 -15.98
CA ASP A 96 -8.96 -1.95 -16.95
C ASP A 96 -7.72 -2.81 -17.26
N GLN A 97 -6.54 -2.27 -17.01
CA GLN A 97 -5.26 -2.95 -17.21
C GLN A 97 -4.78 -3.64 -15.93
N LYS A 98 -5.60 -3.63 -14.89
CA LYS A 98 -5.27 -4.12 -13.54
C LYS A 98 -4.10 -3.38 -12.90
N THR A 99 -3.92 -2.11 -13.24
CA THR A 99 -3.00 -1.21 -12.57
C THR A 99 -3.68 -0.56 -11.36
N TYR A 100 -2.99 -0.52 -10.24
CA TYR A 100 -3.51 0.08 -9.03
C TYR A 100 -3.06 1.54 -8.94
N HIS A 101 -4.04 2.44 -8.78
CA HIS A 101 -3.81 3.85 -8.56
C HIS A 101 -4.26 4.22 -7.14
N GLN A 102 -3.40 4.88 -6.43
CA GLN A 102 -3.73 5.41 -5.10
C GLN A 102 -4.16 6.86 -5.25
N VAL A 103 -5.39 7.16 -4.83
CA VAL A 103 -5.99 8.50 -4.90
C VAL A 103 -6.67 8.85 -3.59
N LYS A 104 -6.80 10.15 -3.31
CA LYS A 104 -7.60 10.61 -2.18
C LYS A 104 -9.08 10.38 -2.42
N LEU A 105 -9.85 10.24 -1.35
CA LEU A 105 -11.30 9.98 -1.43
C LEU A 105 -12.05 11.05 -2.22
N SER A 106 -11.64 12.32 -2.08
CA SER A 106 -12.22 13.44 -2.83
C SER A 106 -12.01 13.29 -4.34
N GLU A 107 -10.78 13.00 -4.74
CA GLU A 107 -10.41 12.80 -6.15
C GLU A 107 -11.12 11.58 -6.74
N TYR A 108 -11.24 10.50 -5.97
CA TYR A 108 -12.00 9.32 -6.39
C TYR A 108 -13.48 9.63 -6.64
N ASN A 109 -14.11 10.36 -5.74
CA ASN A 109 -15.52 10.72 -5.89
C ASN A 109 -15.76 11.61 -7.12
N GLU A 110 -14.84 12.53 -7.41
CA GLU A 110 -14.88 13.37 -8.62
C GLU A 110 -14.76 12.50 -9.88
N MET A 111 -13.77 11.61 -9.93
CA MET A 111 -13.56 10.68 -11.06
C MET A 111 -14.78 9.80 -11.29
N MET A 112 -15.39 9.25 -10.22
CA MET A 112 -16.59 8.42 -10.32
C MET A 112 -17.82 9.18 -10.82
N GLN A 113 -17.92 10.47 -10.48
CA GLN A 113 -19.00 11.32 -11.01
C GLN A 113 -18.80 11.62 -12.50
N GLU A 114 -17.58 11.94 -12.90
CA GLU A 114 -17.25 12.18 -14.30
C GLU A 114 -17.48 10.95 -15.17
N GLU A 115 -17.07 9.77 -14.72
CA GLU A 115 -17.30 8.52 -15.43
C GLU A 115 -18.78 8.20 -15.57
N LYS A 116 -19.57 8.38 -14.53
CA LYS A 116 -21.03 8.23 -14.59
C LYS A 116 -21.65 9.18 -15.60
N LEU A 117 -21.20 10.43 -15.62
CA LEU A 117 -21.70 11.45 -16.53
C LEU A 117 -21.36 11.08 -17.99
N LYS A 118 -20.13 10.63 -18.24
CA LYS A 118 -19.67 10.16 -19.53
C LYS A 118 -20.50 8.99 -20.03
N ASN A 119 -20.70 7.97 -19.20
CA ASN A 119 -21.50 6.79 -19.54
C ASN A 119 -22.95 7.15 -19.86
N ILE A 120 -23.57 8.10 -19.11
CA ILE A 120 -24.92 8.59 -19.40
C ILE A 120 -24.96 9.33 -20.75
N THR A 121 -23.94 10.12 -21.05
CA THR A 121 -23.83 10.85 -22.33
C THR A 121 -23.67 9.88 -23.49
N GLU A 122 -22.85 8.85 -23.37
CA GLU A 122 -22.65 7.82 -24.38
C GLU A 122 -23.95 7.04 -24.65
N ILE A 123 -24.68 6.65 -23.58
CA ILE A 123 -25.97 5.97 -23.71
C ILE A 123 -26.99 6.86 -24.44
N ARG A 124 -27.07 8.14 -24.09
CA ARG A 124 -27.98 9.10 -24.77
C ARG A 124 -27.62 9.21 -26.26
N THR A 125 -26.35 9.37 -26.57
CA THR A 125 -25.89 9.47 -27.99
C THR A 125 -26.29 8.23 -28.78
N VAL A 126 -26.16 7.03 -28.21
CA VAL A 126 -26.59 5.78 -28.86
C VAL A 126 -28.10 5.70 -29.02
N LEU A 127 -28.89 6.16 -28.05
CA LEU A 127 -30.35 6.16 -28.12
C LEU A 127 -30.90 7.17 -29.13
N ASP A 128 -30.26 8.32 -29.19
CA ASP A 128 -30.69 9.43 -30.10
C ASP A 128 -30.19 9.26 -31.53
N THR A 129 -29.34 8.26 -31.82
CA THR A 129 -28.86 7.98 -33.15
C THR A 129 -29.95 7.31 -34.00
N PRO A 130 -30.29 7.81 -35.18
CA PRO A 130 -31.28 7.21 -36.07
C PRO A 130 -30.94 5.74 -36.40
N PRO A 131 -31.94 4.88 -36.61
CA PRO A 131 -31.71 3.44 -36.88
C PRO A 131 -30.81 3.16 -38.09
N GLU A 132 -30.79 4.06 -39.05
CA GLU A 132 -29.98 3.95 -40.29
C GLU A 132 -28.47 4.14 -40.03
N ALA A 133 -28.11 4.90 -39.00
CA ALA A 133 -26.73 5.14 -38.62
C ALA A 133 -26.17 4.02 -37.69
N LYS A 134 -27.00 3.07 -37.25
CA LYS A 134 -26.61 1.93 -36.38
C LYS A 134 -26.14 0.69 -37.17
N ARG A 135 -25.88 0.80 -38.48
CA ARG A 135 -25.30 -0.29 -39.25
C ARG A 135 -23.79 -0.33 -39.04
N TYR A 136 -23.36 -1.40 -38.39
CA TYR A 136 -21.96 -1.78 -38.23
C TYR A 136 -21.39 -2.32 -39.52
#